data_24587866400c5357e02eefc57174303d
#
_entry.id   24587866400c5357e02eefc57174303d
#
_cell.length_a   1.000
_cell.length_b   1.000
_cell.length_c   1.000
_cell.angle_alpha   90.00
_cell.angle_beta   90.00
_cell.angle_gamma   90.00
#
_symmetry.space_group_name_H-M   'P 1'
#
loop_
_entity.id
_entity.type
_entity.pdbx_description
1 polymer ?
#
loop_
_entity_poly.entity_id
_entity_poly.type
_entity_poly.pdbx_seq_one_letter_code
_entity_poly.pdbx_strand_id
1 'polypeptide(L)'
;MDGIYFDNAATSFPKAPVVGTAMAEMVEQNGVNIGRGGYESAYELAAMVMDTRMRLKKLFHGMKSGEVCFSMGVTQSINQFLKGLLRPGDHIVVSSMEHNAVMRPLYVLQQSGVEASIVPCRADGTFLLELLECYITENTKAVLCTHASNVCGTILPVKEIGEICRKYGLFFAVDAAQTAGVLPINVEEMQIDFLAFPGHKGLRGPQGVGGFWIRNDLAEVMTPLMEGGTGSRSDLEIQPDFLPDKFESGTLPLPAIAGLHQALVVLEELGTEAIRRKEEQLTWQFLDGLAEFSGIRVAGITQRERMQQRLGVVSVDFGELDNAQIAFYLEQEARIMTRVGLHCAPSAHKTLGTFPQGTVRFSFGPENTKEEVEQCLQALRQIL
;
A
#
# COMPACT_ATOMS: atom_id res chain seq x y z
N MET A 1 1.69 4.32 -25.04
CA MET A 1 0.64 5.24 -24.53
C MET A 1 1.23 6.62 -24.69
N ASP A 2 0.61 7.44 -25.54
CA ASP A 2 1.08 8.81 -25.76
C ASP A 2 0.42 9.71 -24.72
N GLY A 3 1.16 10.16 -23.72
CA GLY A 3 0.67 11.04 -22.67
C GLY A 3 1.44 10.92 -21.37
N ILE A 4 1.20 11.87 -20.47
CA ILE A 4 1.82 11.98 -19.15
C ILE A 4 1.00 11.20 -18.15
N TYR A 5 1.62 10.27 -17.41
CA TYR A 5 0.94 9.45 -16.42
C TYR A 5 1.26 9.92 -15.00
N PHE A 6 0.28 10.55 -14.34
CA PHE A 6 0.35 11.04 -12.96
C PHE A 6 -0.64 10.34 -12.03
N ASP A 7 -0.93 9.04 -12.26
CA ASP A 7 -1.77 8.21 -11.37
C ASP A 7 -1.01 7.02 -10.76
N ASN A 8 0.29 7.19 -10.44
CA ASN A 8 1.15 6.14 -9.87
C ASN A 8 0.66 5.63 -8.50
N ALA A 9 -0.05 6.43 -7.71
CA ALA A 9 -0.66 6.00 -6.46
C ALA A 9 -1.81 4.97 -6.64
N ALA A 10 -2.40 4.87 -7.84
CA ALA A 10 -3.34 3.82 -8.19
C ALA A 10 -2.62 2.55 -8.62
N THR A 11 -1.68 2.66 -9.54
CA THR A 11 -0.76 1.59 -9.99
C THR A 11 0.43 2.24 -10.67
N SER A 12 1.65 1.73 -10.49
CA SER A 12 2.81 2.26 -11.20
C SER A 12 2.72 1.97 -12.70
N PHE A 13 3.06 2.95 -13.54
CA PHE A 13 3.14 2.80 -14.98
C PHE A 13 4.11 3.84 -15.59
N PRO A 14 4.91 3.44 -16.63
CA PRO A 14 5.04 2.10 -17.19
C PRO A 14 5.72 1.12 -16.23
N LYS A 15 5.51 -0.17 -16.44
CA LYS A 15 6.31 -1.22 -15.80
C LYS A 15 7.64 -1.39 -16.55
N ALA A 16 8.67 -1.88 -15.86
CA ALA A 16 9.89 -2.29 -16.53
C ALA A 16 9.58 -3.41 -17.55
N PRO A 17 10.14 -3.36 -18.78
CA PRO A 17 9.81 -4.35 -19.83
C PRO A 17 9.99 -5.79 -19.40
N VAL A 18 11.00 -6.09 -18.57
CA VAL A 18 11.28 -7.44 -18.05
C VAL A 18 10.12 -8.03 -17.24
N VAL A 19 9.24 -7.20 -16.65
CA VAL A 19 8.08 -7.67 -15.88
C VAL A 19 7.08 -8.37 -16.80
N GLY A 20 6.71 -7.75 -17.91
CA GLY A 20 5.82 -8.34 -18.90
C GLY A 20 6.41 -9.57 -19.57
N THR A 21 7.70 -9.52 -19.92
CA THR A 21 8.43 -10.65 -20.52
C THR A 21 8.40 -11.87 -19.60
N ALA A 22 8.75 -11.71 -18.32
CA ALA A 22 8.75 -12.82 -17.34
C ALA A 22 7.35 -13.44 -17.16
N MET A 23 6.30 -12.63 -17.19
CA MET A 23 4.93 -13.14 -17.11
C MET A 23 4.55 -13.96 -18.36
N ALA A 24 4.92 -13.48 -19.55
CA ALA A 24 4.66 -14.19 -20.81
C ALA A 24 5.44 -15.52 -20.87
N GLU A 25 6.74 -15.51 -20.56
CA GLU A 25 7.58 -16.70 -20.50
C GLU A 25 7.05 -17.74 -19.51
N MET A 26 6.55 -17.30 -18.35
CA MET A 26 5.94 -18.18 -17.37
C MET A 26 4.71 -18.91 -17.94
N VAL A 27 3.86 -18.23 -18.71
CA VAL A 27 2.67 -18.82 -19.29
C VAL A 27 3.01 -19.72 -20.49
N GLU A 28 3.94 -19.29 -21.33
CA GLU A 28 4.25 -19.95 -22.62
C GLU A 28 5.21 -21.14 -22.46
N GLN A 29 6.15 -21.07 -21.50
CA GLN A 29 7.27 -22.00 -21.44
C GLN A 29 7.33 -22.79 -20.11
N ASN A 30 6.81 -22.24 -19.02
CA ASN A 30 6.97 -22.79 -17.66
C ASN A 30 5.64 -22.95 -16.91
N GLY A 31 4.53 -23.17 -17.59
CA GLY A 31 3.17 -23.22 -17.01
C GLY A 31 2.88 -24.43 -16.11
N VAL A 32 3.85 -24.91 -15.33
CA VAL A 32 3.72 -26.07 -14.44
C VAL A 32 3.35 -25.65 -13.02
N ASN A 33 2.75 -26.56 -12.26
CA ASN A 33 2.41 -26.34 -10.85
C ASN A 33 3.61 -26.71 -9.95
N ILE A 34 3.93 -25.87 -8.97
CA ILE A 34 5.02 -26.09 -8.00
C ILE A 34 4.65 -27.06 -6.88
N GLY A 35 3.35 -27.28 -6.64
CA GLY A 35 2.89 -28.21 -5.60
C GLY A 35 3.12 -29.66 -5.97
N ARG A 36 4.10 -30.34 -5.37
CA ARG A 36 4.38 -31.78 -5.54
C ARG A 36 4.87 -32.24 -6.92
N GLY A 37 5.24 -31.33 -7.81
CA GLY A 37 5.89 -31.70 -9.06
C GLY A 37 7.28 -32.31 -8.76
N GLY A 38 7.49 -33.58 -9.14
CA GLY A 38 8.77 -34.29 -8.96
C GLY A 38 9.70 -34.12 -10.17
N TYR A 39 9.73 -32.96 -10.81
CA TYR A 39 10.48 -32.68 -12.02
C TYR A 39 11.18 -31.30 -11.95
N GLU A 40 12.27 -31.16 -12.71
CA GLU A 40 13.20 -30.02 -12.62
C GLU A 40 12.51 -28.65 -12.70
N SER A 41 11.63 -28.43 -13.70
CA SER A 41 10.93 -27.16 -13.84
C SER A 41 10.05 -26.77 -12.65
N ALA A 42 9.46 -27.75 -11.93
CA ALA A 42 8.70 -27.45 -10.71
C ALA A 42 9.63 -26.99 -9.58
N TYR A 43 10.82 -27.57 -9.46
CA TYR A 43 11.81 -27.13 -8.46
C TYR A 43 12.37 -25.74 -8.78
N GLU A 44 12.64 -25.43 -10.04
CA GLU A 44 13.10 -24.10 -10.48
C GLU A 44 12.06 -23.01 -10.15
N LEU A 45 10.78 -23.29 -10.41
CA LEU A 45 9.71 -22.36 -10.10
C LEU A 45 9.51 -22.20 -8.58
N ALA A 46 9.61 -23.28 -7.81
CA ALA A 46 9.58 -23.21 -6.35
C ALA A 46 10.74 -22.36 -5.81
N ALA A 47 11.94 -22.49 -6.40
CA ALA A 47 13.09 -21.68 -6.03
C ALA A 47 12.85 -20.18 -6.36
N MET A 48 12.26 -19.84 -7.52
CA MET A 48 11.90 -18.47 -7.89
C MET A 48 10.88 -17.87 -6.90
N VAL A 49 9.85 -18.64 -6.51
CA VAL A 49 8.87 -18.21 -5.50
C VAL A 49 9.55 -17.96 -4.16
N MET A 50 10.44 -18.85 -3.74
CA MET A 50 11.21 -18.69 -2.50
C MET A 50 12.13 -17.46 -2.57
N ASP A 51 12.84 -17.24 -3.67
CA ASP A 51 13.69 -16.05 -3.85
C ASP A 51 12.86 -14.77 -3.79
N THR A 52 11.66 -14.76 -4.39
CA THR A 52 10.74 -13.61 -4.29
C THR A 52 10.38 -13.29 -2.83
N ARG A 53 10.09 -14.31 -2.00
CA ARG A 53 9.85 -14.12 -0.56
C ARG A 53 11.07 -13.56 0.15
N MET A 54 12.24 -14.12 -0.14
CA MET A 54 13.50 -13.69 0.48
C MET A 54 13.84 -12.24 0.15
N ARG A 55 13.60 -11.80 -1.09
CA ARG A 55 13.75 -10.39 -1.50
C ARG A 55 12.80 -9.48 -0.75
N LEU A 56 11.52 -9.86 -0.60
CA LEU A 56 10.54 -9.10 0.17
C LEU A 56 10.91 -9.05 1.67
N LYS A 57 11.32 -10.18 2.25
CA LYS A 57 11.80 -10.22 3.65
C LYS A 57 13.02 -9.32 3.86
N LYS A 58 13.94 -9.30 2.90
CA LYS A 58 15.12 -8.42 2.92
C LYS A 58 14.70 -6.96 2.80
N LEU A 59 13.81 -6.63 1.87
CA LEU A 59 13.31 -5.27 1.65
C LEU A 59 12.64 -4.69 2.91
N PHE A 60 11.91 -5.53 3.67
CA PHE A 60 11.21 -5.12 4.88
C PHE A 60 12.01 -5.40 6.17
N HIS A 61 13.26 -5.84 6.08
CA HIS A 61 14.12 -6.21 7.22
C HIS A 61 13.50 -7.26 8.16
N GLY A 62 12.62 -8.11 7.65
CA GLY A 62 11.85 -9.10 8.40
C GLY A 62 12.39 -10.54 8.27
N MET A 63 13.71 -10.74 8.25
CA MET A 63 14.33 -12.03 7.94
C MET A 63 14.18 -13.09 9.04
N LYS A 64 14.09 -12.67 10.30
CA LYS A 64 14.23 -13.58 11.44
C LYS A 64 12.93 -13.88 12.15
N SER A 65 12.04 -12.89 12.27
CA SER A 65 10.90 -12.91 13.18
C SER A 65 9.57 -13.26 12.54
N GLY A 66 9.52 -13.41 11.20
CA GLY A 66 8.29 -13.65 10.47
C GLY A 66 8.47 -14.20 9.07
N GLU A 67 7.35 -14.32 8.37
CA GLU A 67 7.29 -14.83 7.01
C GLU A 67 6.45 -13.91 6.10
N VAL A 68 6.73 -13.96 4.80
CA VAL A 68 5.91 -13.33 3.76
C VAL A 68 4.92 -14.34 3.24
N CYS A 69 3.63 -13.98 3.21
CA CYS A 69 2.57 -14.74 2.57
C CYS A 69 2.02 -13.96 1.38
N PHE A 70 1.86 -14.62 0.23
CA PHE A 70 1.29 -14.00 -0.95
C PHE A 70 -0.23 -13.90 -0.86
N SER A 71 -0.78 -12.87 -1.47
CA SER A 71 -2.20 -12.62 -1.62
C SER A 71 -2.47 -11.91 -2.94
N MET A 72 -3.73 -11.69 -3.28
CA MET A 72 -4.09 -10.87 -4.46
C MET A 72 -3.77 -9.38 -4.29
N GLY A 73 -3.37 -8.94 -3.09
CA GLY A 73 -3.00 -7.57 -2.77
C GLY A 73 -3.48 -7.12 -1.39
N VAL A 74 -3.23 -5.86 -1.05
CA VAL A 74 -3.49 -5.27 0.28
C VAL A 74 -4.90 -5.51 0.79
N THR A 75 -5.93 -5.39 -0.05
CA THR A 75 -7.31 -5.56 0.40
C THR A 75 -7.54 -6.96 0.99
N GLN A 76 -7.03 -8.01 0.34
CA GLN A 76 -7.12 -9.37 0.88
C GLN A 76 -6.27 -9.52 2.14
N SER A 77 -5.05 -8.97 2.15
CA SER A 77 -4.15 -9.00 3.31
C SER A 77 -4.78 -8.34 4.54
N ILE A 78 -5.37 -7.15 4.39
CA ILE A 78 -6.06 -6.45 5.48
C ILE A 78 -7.29 -7.24 5.96
N ASN A 79 -8.07 -7.84 5.05
CA ASN A 79 -9.18 -8.73 5.46
C ASN A 79 -8.66 -9.95 6.22
N GLN A 80 -7.51 -10.54 5.80
CA GLN A 80 -6.85 -11.63 6.54
C GLN A 80 -6.51 -11.19 7.96
N PHE A 81 -5.91 -10.02 8.13
CA PHE A 81 -5.57 -9.50 9.45
C PHE A 81 -6.82 -9.28 10.31
N LEU A 82 -7.76 -8.45 9.83
CA LEU A 82 -8.92 -8.05 10.61
C LEU A 82 -9.81 -9.24 10.99
N LYS A 83 -10.17 -10.08 10.01
CA LYS A 83 -11.07 -11.22 10.23
C LYS A 83 -10.37 -12.43 10.85
N GLY A 84 -9.06 -12.56 10.64
CA GLY A 84 -8.27 -13.62 11.25
C GLY A 84 -7.99 -13.39 12.72
N LEU A 85 -7.85 -12.13 13.14
CA LEU A 85 -7.49 -11.77 14.52
C LEU A 85 -8.70 -11.44 15.40
N LEU A 86 -9.61 -10.57 14.92
CA LEU A 86 -10.64 -9.97 15.77
C LEU A 86 -11.85 -10.87 15.96
N ARG A 87 -12.40 -10.85 17.18
CA ARG A 87 -13.59 -11.58 17.62
C ARG A 87 -14.59 -10.60 18.25
N PRO A 88 -15.89 -10.94 18.34
CA PRO A 88 -16.87 -10.13 19.10
C PRO A 88 -16.37 -9.82 20.51
N GLY A 89 -16.45 -8.54 20.90
CA GLY A 89 -15.93 -8.01 22.16
C GLY A 89 -14.49 -7.49 22.08
N ASP A 90 -13.72 -7.80 21.05
CA ASP A 90 -12.41 -7.21 20.84
C ASP A 90 -12.53 -5.76 20.34
N HIS A 91 -11.54 -4.94 20.66
CA HIS A 91 -11.42 -3.56 20.22
C HIS A 91 -10.16 -3.37 19.35
N ILE A 92 -10.28 -2.53 18.33
CA ILE A 92 -9.18 -2.11 17.47
C ILE A 92 -9.12 -0.59 17.36
N VAL A 93 -7.91 -0.05 17.29
CA VAL A 93 -7.67 1.37 17.03
C VAL A 93 -7.17 1.56 15.61
N VAL A 94 -7.75 2.52 14.87
CA VAL A 94 -7.34 2.88 13.50
C VAL A 94 -7.15 4.38 13.36
N SER A 95 -6.47 4.85 12.30
CA SER A 95 -6.36 6.28 12.01
C SER A 95 -7.57 6.82 11.24
N SER A 96 -7.75 8.14 11.26
CA SER A 96 -8.77 8.81 10.43
C SER A 96 -8.38 8.90 8.95
N MET A 97 -7.18 8.44 8.58
CA MET A 97 -6.66 8.49 7.21
C MET A 97 -6.79 7.18 6.44
N GLU A 98 -7.53 6.21 6.99
CA GLU A 98 -7.61 4.85 6.44
C GLU A 98 -8.34 4.78 5.09
N HIS A 99 -7.82 3.88 4.26
CA HIS A 99 -8.45 3.48 2.99
C HIS A 99 -9.66 2.55 3.22
N ASN A 100 -10.56 2.46 2.25
CA ASN A 100 -11.71 1.54 2.27
C ASN A 100 -11.33 0.06 2.43
N ALA A 101 -10.09 -0.34 2.12
CA ALA A 101 -9.57 -1.68 2.38
C ALA A 101 -9.57 -2.02 3.88
N VAL A 102 -9.44 -1.00 4.75
CA VAL A 102 -9.56 -1.09 6.20
C VAL A 102 -10.98 -0.82 6.66
N MET A 103 -11.55 0.32 6.28
CA MET A 103 -12.81 0.80 6.85
C MET A 103 -14.02 -0.07 6.53
N ARG A 104 -14.09 -0.65 5.32
CA ARG A 104 -15.23 -1.50 4.94
C ARG A 104 -15.28 -2.84 5.68
N PRO A 105 -14.20 -3.65 5.72
CA PRO A 105 -14.22 -4.87 6.53
C PRO A 105 -14.38 -4.57 8.03
N LEU A 106 -13.82 -3.45 8.53
CA LEU A 106 -14.00 -3.04 9.91
C LEU A 106 -15.47 -2.72 10.22
N TYR A 107 -16.16 -2.00 9.35
CA TYR A 107 -17.59 -1.75 9.49
C TYR A 107 -18.40 -3.07 9.58
N VAL A 108 -18.06 -4.08 8.77
CA VAL A 108 -18.73 -5.39 8.83
C VAL A 108 -18.46 -6.08 10.18
N LEU A 109 -17.22 -6.03 10.69
CA LEU A 109 -16.86 -6.61 11.98
C LEU A 109 -17.56 -5.90 13.15
N GLN A 110 -17.76 -4.59 13.07
CA GLN A 110 -18.54 -3.84 14.07
C GLN A 110 -19.99 -4.33 14.15
N GLN A 111 -20.61 -4.72 13.04
CA GLN A 111 -21.95 -5.33 13.04
C GLN A 111 -21.97 -6.71 13.74
N SER A 112 -20.79 -7.34 13.88
CA SER A 112 -20.60 -8.62 14.55
C SER A 112 -20.11 -8.47 16.00
N GLY A 113 -20.06 -7.25 16.55
CA GLY A 113 -19.70 -6.99 17.94
C GLY A 113 -18.21 -6.69 18.18
N VAL A 114 -17.42 -6.41 17.16
CA VAL A 114 -16.07 -5.82 17.31
C VAL A 114 -16.24 -4.32 17.57
N GLU A 115 -15.46 -3.76 18.48
CA GLU A 115 -15.41 -2.33 18.74
C GLU A 115 -14.23 -1.68 17.99
N ALA A 116 -14.39 -0.43 17.58
CA ALA A 116 -13.33 0.30 16.89
C ALA A 116 -13.29 1.77 17.30
N SER A 117 -12.09 2.27 17.56
CA SER A 117 -11.82 3.69 17.78
C SER A 117 -10.99 4.27 16.64
N ILE A 118 -11.28 5.52 16.29
CA ILE A 118 -10.58 6.24 15.22
C ILE A 118 -9.81 7.40 15.85
N VAL A 119 -8.46 7.32 15.81
CA VAL A 119 -7.59 8.42 16.25
C VAL A 119 -7.61 9.50 15.18
N PRO A 120 -7.92 10.75 15.55
CA PRO A 120 -7.97 11.85 14.60
C PRO A 120 -6.57 12.22 14.08
N CYS A 121 -6.54 12.74 12.85
CA CYS A 121 -5.40 13.43 12.29
C CYS A 121 -5.73 14.91 12.11
N ARG A 122 -4.71 15.75 11.98
CA ARG A 122 -4.86 17.18 11.66
C ARG A 122 -5.39 17.34 10.23
N ALA A 123 -5.82 18.55 9.89
CA ALA A 123 -6.33 18.88 8.55
C ALA A 123 -5.28 18.70 7.42
N ASP A 124 -4.02 18.54 7.74
CA ASP A 124 -2.94 18.19 6.80
C ASP A 124 -2.62 16.68 6.77
N GLY A 125 -3.41 15.86 7.47
CA GLY A 125 -3.22 14.42 7.59
C GLY A 125 -2.22 13.98 8.65
N THR A 126 -1.59 14.91 9.38
CA THR A 126 -0.64 14.57 10.47
C THR A 126 -1.37 13.85 11.60
N PHE A 127 -0.90 12.66 11.94
CA PHE A 127 -1.46 11.85 13.02
C PHE A 127 -1.23 12.49 14.39
N LEU A 128 -2.26 12.52 15.23
CA LEU A 128 -2.19 13.05 16.60
C LEU A 128 -1.70 11.95 17.56
N LEU A 129 -0.40 11.68 17.52
CA LEU A 129 0.24 10.59 18.28
C LEU A 129 -0.04 10.69 19.77
N GLU A 130 -0.07 11.91 20.30
CA GLU A 130 -0.36 12.22 21.72
C GLU A 130 -1.75 11.74 22.19
N LEU A 131 -2.66 11.49 21.25
CA LEU A 131 -3.99 10.99 21.57
C LEU A 131 -4.11 9.47 21.53
N LEU A 132 -3.16 8.76 20.90
CA LEU A 132 -3.29 7.31 20.66
C LEU A 132 -3.56 6.54 21.95
N GLU A 133 -2.83 6.81 23.03
CA GLU A 133 -2.99 6.12 24.31
C GLU A 133 -4.40 6.33 24.92
N CYS A 134 -5.05 7.46 24.64
CA CYS A 134 -6.41 7.74 25.13
C CYS A 134 -7.49 6.87 24.47
N TYR A 135 -7.20 6.29 23.31
CA TYR A 135 -8.10 5.40 22.57
C TYR A 135 -7.89 3.93 22.88
N ILE A 136 -6.87 3.58 23.67
CA ILE A 136 -6.58 2.19 24.08
C ILE A 136 -7.48 1.84 25.27
N THR A 137 -8.18 0.71 25.17
CA THR A 137 -9.03 0.13 26.22
C THR A 137 -8.47 -1.23 26.66
N GLU A 138 -9.03 -1.82 27.70
CA GLU A 138 -8.66 -3.16 28.17
C GLU A 138 -8.94 -4.27 27.13
N ASN A 139 -9.91 -4.02 26.23
CA ASN A 139 -10.27 -4.96 25.16
C ASN A 139 -9.50 -4.71 23.85
N THR A 140 -8.61 -3.72 23.82
CA THR A 140 -7.84 -3.41 22.61
C THR A 140 -6.89 -4.57 22.28
N LYS A 141 -7.02 -5.12 21.08
CA LYS A 141 -6.17 -6.20 20.55
C LYS A 141 -5.08 -5.68 19.64
N ALA A 142 -5.41 -4.66 18.85
CA ALA A 142 -4.51 -4.18 17.83
C ALA A 142 -4.67 -2.70 17.52
N VAL A 143 -3.62 -2.13 16.94
CA VAL A 143 -3.66 -0.86 16.20
C VAL A 143 -3.40 -1.19 14.74
N LEU A 144 -4.16 -0.58 13.82
CA LEU A 144 -3.92 -0.66 12.38
C LEU A 144 -3.89 0.76 11.81
N CYS A 145 -2.86 1.09 11.06
CA CYS A 145 -2.82 2.36 10.35
C CYS A 145 -2.20 2.25 8.96
N THR A 146 -2.62 3.14 8.05
CA THR A 146 -1.89 3.35 6.82
C THR A 146 -0.52 3.97 7.13
N HIS A 147 0.54 3.55 6.44
CA HIS A 147 1.87 4.16 6.61
C HIS A 147 1.92 5.55 5.96
N ALA A 148 1.20 5.74 4.85
CA ALA A 148 1.02 7.06 4.25
C ALA A 148 -0.32 7.15 3.52
N SER A 149 -0.92 8.34 3.57
CA SER A 149 -2.20 8.61 2.94
C SER A 149 -2.12 8.52 1.41
N ASN A 150 -3.00 7.74 0.81
CA ASN A 150 -3.18 7.68 -0.63
C ASN A 150 -3.91 8.92 -1.21
N VAL A 151 -4.38 9.81 -0.36
CA VAL A 151 -5.02 11.08 -0.75
C VAL A 151 -3.99 12.20 -0.78
N CYS A 152 -3.33 12.48 0.33
CA CYS A 152 -2.45 13.65 0.47
C CYS A 152 -0.96 13.33 0.59
N GLY A 153 -0.62 12.04 0.64
CA GLY A 153 0.77 11.60 0.77
C GLY A 153 1.37 11.74 2.17
N THR A 154 0.67 12.33 3.15
CA THR A 154 1.18 12.50 4.52
C THR A 154 1.54 11.16 5.12
N ILE A 155 2.77 11.06 5.65
CA ILE A 155 3.34 9.85 6.28
C ILE A 155 2.99 9.87 7.76
N LEU A 156 2.50 8.73 8.28
CA LEU A 156 2.19 8.56 9.69
C LEU A 156 3.43 8.07 10.46
N PRO A 157 3.55 8.39 11.77
CA PRO A 157 4.70 8.05 12.61
C PRO A 157 4.66 6.58 13.05
N VAL A 158 4.87 5.66 12.10
CA VAL A 158 4.69 4.20 12.29
C VAL A 158 5.61 3.65 13.37
N LYS A 159 6.86 4.14 13.48
CA LYS A 159 7.79 3.70 14.50
C LYS A 159 7.29 4.05 15.92
N GLU A 160 6.87 5.27 16.11
CA GLU A 160 6.38 5.77 17.41
C GLU A 160 5.04 5.08 17.79
N ILE A 161 4.18 4.81 16.80
CA ILE A 161 2.95 4.01 17.01
C ILE A 161 3.32 2.59 17.44
N GLY A 162 4.29 1.96 16.80
CA GLY A 162 4.78 0.63 17.15
C GLY A 162 5.36 0.56 18.57
N GLU A 163 6.09 1.59 19.00
CA GLU A 163 6.61 1.70 20.37
C GLU A 163 5.47 1.74 21.41
N ILE A 164 4.39 2.49 21.12
CA ILE A 164 3.20 2.51 21.98
C ILE A 164 2.51 1.15 21.97
N CYS A 165 2.31 0.52 20.81
CA CYS A 165 1.72 -0.82 20.75
C CYS A 165 2.49 -1.83 21.58
N ARG A 166 3.81 -1.82 21.51
CA ARG A 166 4.68 -2.69 22.34
C ARG A 166 4.52 -2.43 23.83
N LYS A 167 4.45 -1.16 24.24
CA LYS A 167 4.23 -0.76 25.64
C LYS A 167 2.94 -1.36 26.22
N TYR A 168 1.88 -1.43 25.40
CA TYR A 168 0.57 -1.93 25.81
C TYR A 168 0.31 -3.41 25.46
N GLY A 169 1.28 -4.11 24.87
CA GLY A 169 1.13 -5.51 24.47
C GLY A 169 0.13 -5.72 23.33
N LEU A 170 -0.04 -4.73 22.44
CA LEU A 170 -0.96 -4.74 21.31
C LEU A 170 -0.28 -5.23 20.05
N PHE A 171 -1.01 -5.91 19.16
CA PHE A 171 -0.53 -6.17 17.80
C PHE A 171 -0.59 -4.90 16.96
N PHE A 172 0.42 -4.72 16.12
CA PHE A 172 0.53 -3.57 15.24
C PHE A 172 0.52 -3.97 13.77
N ALA A 173 -0.50 -3.53 13.02
CA ALA A 173 -0.64 -3.74 11.59
C ALA A 173 -0.46 -2.44 10.80
N VAL A 174 0.24 -2.54 9.68
CA VAL A 174 0.53 -1.40 8.79
C VAL A 174 0.06 -1.70 7.37
N ASP A 175 -0.78 -0.81 6.82
CA ASP A 175 -1.07 -0.76 5.39
C ASP A 175 0.03 0.02 4.68
N ALA A 176 0.95 -0.71 4.04
CA ALA A 176 2.06 -0.15 3.27
C ALA A 176 1.73 0.04 1.78
N ALA A 177 0.45 0.19 1.43
CA ALA A 177 0.01 0.29 0.03
C ALA A 177 0.70 1.41 -0.75
N GLN A 178 1.07 2.49 -0.10
CA GLN A 178 1.73 3.64 -0.74
C GLN A 178 3.25 3.67 -0.48
N THR A 179 3.75 2.87 0.44
CA THR A 179 5.13 3.02 0.95
C THR A 179 6.04 1.84 0.63
N ALA A 180 5.50 0.63 0.44
CA ALA A 180 6.29 -0.53 0.04
C ALA A 180 7.01 -0.28 -1.30
N GLY A 181 8.34 -0.32 -1.27
CA GLY A 181 9.21 -0.01 -2.42
C GLY A 181 9.50 1.48 -2.64
N VAL A 182 8.96 2.39 -1.79
CA VAL A 182 9.18 3.85 -1.86
C VAL A 182 9.86 4.39 -0.62
N LEU A 183 9.45 3.91 0.56
CA LEU A 183 10.10 4.26 1.83
C LEU A 183 10.84 3.05 2.41
N PRO A 184 11.92 3.27 3.16
CA PRO A 184 12.51 2.21 3.96
C PRO A 184 11.51 1.78 5.03
N ILE A 185 11.26 0.47 5.11
CA ILE A 185 10.41 -0.15 6.14
C ILE A 185 11.25 -1.21 6.84
N ASN A 186 11.47 -1.04 8.14
CA ASN A 186 12.10 -2.04 8.99
C ASN A 186 11.08 -2.55 10.00
N VAL A 187 10.50 -3.71 9.72
CA VAL A 187 9.41 -4.27 10.54
C VAL A 187 9.86 -4.56 11.97
N GLU A 188 11.14 -4.90 12.19
CA GLU A 188 11.67 -5.18 13.52
C GLU A 188 11.86 -3.87 14.30
N GLU A 189 12.49 -2.85 13.70
CA GLU A 189 12.71 -1.55 14.34
C GLU A 189 11.41 -0.79 14.59
N MET A 190 10.48 -0.84 13.63
CA MET A 190 9.18 -0.20 13.71
C MET A 190 8.16 -1.02 14.51
N GLN A 191 8.56 -2.19 15.03
CA GLN A 191 7.76 -3.10 15.85
C GLN A 191 6.42 -3.50 15.17
N ILE A 192 6.46 -3.70 13.87
CA ILE A 192 5.32 -4.11 13.06
C ILE A 192 5.12 -5.62 13.21
N ASP A 193 3.89 -6.05 13.43
CA ASP A 193 3.51 -7.46 13.52
C ASP A 193 2.88 -7.97 12.23
N PHE A 194 2.27 -7.06 11.46
CA PHE A 194 1.65 -7.35 10.17
C PHE A 194 1.86 -6.18 9.21
N LEU A 195 2.48 -6.43 8.06
CA LEU A 195 2.72 -5.44 7.03
C LEU A 195 2.05 -5.86 5.73
N ALA A 196 0.96 -5.21 5.34
CA ALA A 196 0.27 -5.47 4.06
C ALA A 196 0.89 -4.65 2.92
N PHE A 197 1.13 -5.27 1.77
CA PHE A 197 1.71 -4.60 0.60
C PHE A 197 1.11 -5.07 -0.73
N PRO A 198 0.93 -4.18 -1.73
CA PRO A 198 0.55 -4.55 -3.09
C PRO A 198 1.80 -4.75 -3.95
N GLY A 199 1.76 -5.67 -4.91
CA GLY A 199 2.85 -5.83 -5.87
C GLY A 199 2.90 -4.74 -6.93
N HIS A 200 1.76 -4.12 -7.26
CA HIS A 200 1.58 -3.31 -8.46
C HIS A 200 1.80 -1.78 -8.30
N LYS A 201 2.10 -1.29 -7.10
CA LYS A 201 2.40 0.12 -6.83
C LYS A 201 3.91 0.34 -6.70
N GLY A 202 4.43 0.79 -5.57
CA GLY A 202 5.85 1.08 -5.39
C GLY A 202 6.79 -0.11 -5.61
N LEU A 203 6.32 -1.36 -5.42
CA LEU A 203 7.08 -2.56 -5.80
C LEU A 203 7.16 -2.79 -7.32
N ARG A 204 6.38 -2.06 -8.14
CA ARG A 204 6.45 -1.99 -9.60
C ARG A 204 6.13 -3.29 -10.34
N GLY A 205 5.63 -4.31 -9.63
CA GLY A 205 5.17 -5.58 -10.19
C GLY A 205 3.80 -5.50 -10.85
N PRO A 206 3.24 -6.63 -11.30
CA PRO A 206 1.93 -6.68 -11.94
C PRO A 206 0.78 -6.56 -10.91
N GLN A 207 -0.40 -6.29 -11.41
CA GLN A 207 -1.64 -6.44 -10.65
C GLN A 207 -1.93 -7.93 -10.39
N GLY A 208 -2.75 -8.22 -9.38
CA GLY A 208 -3.17 -9.58 -9.04
C GLY A 208 -2.21 -10.32 -8.10
N VAL A 209 -1.12 -9.68 -7.68
CA VAL A 209 -0.20 -10.18 -6.65
C VAL A 209 0.17 -9.09 -5.67
N GLY A 210 0.32 -9.47 -4.45
CA GLY A 210 0.81 -8.72 -3.30
C GLY A 210 1.00 -9.69 -2.16
N GLY A 211 0.90 -9.22 -0.93
CA GLY A 211 1.05 -10.09 0.22
C GLY A 211 1.08 -9.31 1.51
N PHE A 212 1.49 -10.04 2.52
CA PHE A 212 1.79 -9.48 3.82
C PHE A 212 3.01 -10.17 4.43
N TRP A 213 3.77 -9.42 5.18
CA TRP A 213 4.71 -9.99 6.13
C TRP A 213 4.00 -10.12 7.47
N ILE A 214 4.18 -11.26 8.15
CA ILE A 214 3.54 -11.55 9.45
C ILE A 214 4.57 -12.10 10.42
N ARG A 215 4.56 -11.59 11.66
CA ARG A 215 5.38 -12.10 12.75
C ARG A 215 4.84 -13.46 13.21
N ASN A 216 5.76 -14.37 13.58
CA ASN A 216 5.42 -15.77 13.88
C ASN A 216 4.38 -15.91 15.00
N ASP A 217 4.52 -15.17 16.09
CA ASP A 217 3.59 -15.22 17.23
C ASP A 217 2.19 -14.67 16.91
N LEU A 218 2.08 -13.66 16.05
CA LEU A 218 0.80 -13.23 15.52
C LEU A 218 0.18 -14.31 14.61
N ALA A 219 1.02 -14.96 13.79
CA ALA A 219 0.55 -16.04 12.93
C ALA A 219 -0.05 -17.22 13.71
N GLU A 220 0.50 -17.52 14.89
CA GLU A 220 -0.03 -18.59 15.77
C GLU A 220 -1.48 -18.33 16.21
N VAL A 221 -1.80 -17.09 16.55
CA VAL A 221 -3.13 -16.72 17.09
C VAL A 221 -4.17 -16.35 16.03
N MET A 222 -3.75 -16.05 14.81
CA MET A 222 -4.65 -15.73 13.72
C MET A 222 -5.22 -16.98 13.04
N THR A 223 -6.48 -16.90 12.62
CA THR A 223 -7.10 -17.90 11.74
C THR A 223 -6.96 -17.52 10.27
N PRO A 224 -6.83 -18.49 9.35
CA PRO A 224 -6.85 -18.19 7.92
C PRO A 224 -8.21 -17.63 7.48
N LEU A 225 -8.20 -16.75 6.49
CA LEU A 225 -9.42 -16.23 5.84
C LEU A 225 -10.00 -17.24 4.86
N MET A 226 -9.13 -18.02 4.24
CA MET A 226 -9.48 -19.07 3.28
C MET A 226 -8.74 -20.34 3.65
N GLU A 227 -9.46 -21.44 3.61
CA GLU A 227 -8.96 -22.79 3.85
C GLU A 227 -9.01 -23.59 2.55
N GLY A 228 -8.08 -24.53 2.37
CA GLY A 228 -8.02 -25.34 1.15
C GLY A 228 -6.70 -26.07 0.96
N GLY A 229 -6.52 -26.67 -0.19
CA GLY A 229 -5.28 -27.39 -0.50
C GLY A 229 -4.07 -26.47 -0.60
N THR A 230 -3.00 -26.82 0.10
CA THR A 230 -1.73 -26.07 0.13
C THR A 230 -0.58 -26.83 -0.55
N GLY A 231 -0.83 -28.08 -0.99
CA GLY A 231 0.21 -28.97 -1.51
C GLY A 231 1.01 -29.70 -0.43
N SER A 232 0.84 -29.35 0.85
CA SER A 232 1.42 -30.05 2.01
C SER A 232 0.34 -30.68 2.88
N ARG A 233 0.74 -31.64 3.74
CA ARG A 233 -0.14 -32.24 4.77
C ARG A 233 -1.51 -32.69 4.25
N SER A 234 -1.58 -33.21 3.01
CA SER A 234 -2.84 -33.64 2.38
C SER A 234 -3.49 -34.84 3.04
N ASP A 235 -2.82 -35.43 4.00
CA ASP A 235 -3.30 -36.50 4.88
C ASP A 235 -4.19 -35.99 6.01
N LEU A 236 -4.21 -34.67 6.26
CA LEU A 236 -5.01 -34.04 7.31
C LEU A 236 -6.22 -33.29 6.73
N GLU A 237 -7.34 -33.35 7.46
CA GLU A 237 -8.56 -32.59 7.14
C GLU A 237 -8.51 -31.12 7.62
N ILE A 238 -7.50 -30.77 8.43
CA ILE A 238 -7.33 -29.43 8.98
C ILE A 238 -6.30 -28.62 8.17
N GLN A 239 -6.50 -27.30 8.11
CA GLN A 239 -5.54 -26.39 7.50
C GLN A 239 -4.18 -26.50 8.22
N PRO A 240 -3.06 -26.54 7.48
CA PRO A 240 -1.72 -26.48 8.11
C PRO A 240 -1.57 -25.24 9.00
N ASP A 241 -0.86 -25.39 10.11
CA ASP A 241 -0.61 -24.32 11.08
C ASP A 241 0.73 -23.58 10.89
N PHE A 242 1.58 -24.08 9.98
CA PHE A 242 2.88 -23.51 9.67
C PHE A 242 2.83 -22.54 8.48
N LEU A 243 3.74 -21.57 8.47
CA LEU A 243 3.89 -20.56 7.40
C LEU A 243 4.75 -21.11 6.23
N PRO A 244 4.45 -20.71 5.01
CA PRO A 244 3.37 -19.84 4.61
C PRO A 244 2.03 -20.54 4.38
N ASP A 245 1.97 -21.87 4.42
CA ASP A 245 0.84 -22.73 4.03
C ASP A 245 -0.45 -22.39 4.78
N LYS A 246 -0.35 -21.94 6.03
CA LYS A 246 -1.51 -21.52 6.83
C LYS A 246 -2.38 -20.48 6.11
N PHE A 247 -1.76 -19.57 5.36
CA PHE A 247 -2.44 -18.45 4.73
C PHE A 247 -2.43 -18.48 3.19
N GLU A 248 -1.81 -19.51 2.59
CA GLU A 248 -1.70 -19.66 1.13
C GLU A 248 -2.42 -20.89 0.63
N SER A 249 -3.75 -20.89 0.72
CA SER A 249 -4.57 -21.95 0.15
C SER A 249 -4.79 -21.76 -1.34
N GLY A 250 -4.76 -22.86 -2.09
CA GLY A 250 -4.97 -22.90 -3.53
C GLY A 250 -3.67 -22.79 -4.34
N THR A 251 -3.83 -22.60 -5.65
CA THR A 251 -2.70 -22.45 -6.57
C THR A 251 -2.22 -21.01 -6.58
N LEU A 252 -0.93 -20.81 -6.35
CA LEU A 252 -0.30 -19.49 -6.41
C LEU A 252 -0.38 -18.92 -7.84
N PRO A 253 -0.51 -17.58 -7.99
CA PRO A 253 -0.53 -16.90 -9.27
C PRO A 253 0.89 -16.75 -9.84
N LEU A 254 1.50 -17.88 -10.26
CA LEU A 254 2.92 -17.96 -10.65
C LEU A 254 3.33 -16.91 -11.71
N PRO A 255 2.54 -16.63 -12.76
CA PRO A 255 2.90 -15.59 -13.72
C PRO A 255 3.02 -14.21 -13.08
N ALA A 256 2.12 -13.87 -12.15
CA ALA A 256 2.18 -12.60 -11.44
C ALA A 256 3.34 -12.54 -10.44
N ILE A 257 3.67 -13.67 -9.78
CA ILE A 257 4.85 -13.77 -8.89
C ILE A 257 6.14 -13.63 -9.69
N ALA A 258 6.24 -14.25 -10.88
CA ALA A 258 7.41 -14.09 -11.76
C ALA A 258 7.60 -12.62 -12.20
N GLY A 259 6.51 -11.94 -12.56
CA GLY A 259 6.55 -10.51 -12.83
C GLY A 259 6.97 -9.67 -11.62
N LEU A 260 6.48 -10.00 -10.42
CA LEU A 260 6.87 -9.34 -9.17
C LEU A 260 8.36 -9.62 -8.84
N HIS A 261 8.83 -10.84 -9.04
CA HIS A 261 10.24 -11.20 -8.86
C HIS A 261 11.15 -10.29 -9.69
N GLN A 262 10.88 -10.16 -10.99
CA GLN A 262 11.67 -9.29 -11.86
C GLN A 262 11.55 -7.81 -11.48
N ALA A 263 10.37 -7.37 -11.05
CA ALA A 263 10.19 -6.01 -10.55
C ALA A 263 11.04 -5.73 -9.31
N LEU A 264 11.18 -6.69 -8.38
CA LEU A 264 12.03 -6.57 -7.20
C LEU A 264 13.52 -6.53 -7.56
N VAL A 265 13.96 -7.28 -8.57
CA VAL A 265 15.34 -7.18 -9.10
C VAL A 265 15.62 -5.77 -9.61
N VAL A 266 14.74 -5.22 -10.45
CA VAL A 266 14.86 -3.84 -10.95
C VAL A 266 14.81 -2.82 -9.80
N LEU A 267 13.95 -3.03 -8.81
CA LEU A 267 13.85 -2.16 -7.64
C LEU A 267 15.14 -2.15 -6.82
N GLU A 268 15.79 -3.29 -6.64
CA GLU A 268 17.08 -3.40 -5.94
C GLU A 268 18.18 -2.66 -6.71
N GLU A 269 18.19 -2.72 -8.05
CA GLU A 269 19.16 -2.00 -8.90
C GLU A 269 18.96 -0.48 -8.84
N LEU A 270 17.71 -0.01 -8.91
CA LEU A 270 17.38 1.41 -8.83
C LEU A 270 17.62 2.01 -7.45
N GLY A 271 17.32 1.24 -6.41
CA GLY A 271 17.36 1.64 -5.02
C GLY A 271 16.17 2.52 -4.61
N THR A 272 15.50 2.13 -3.52
CA THR A 272 14.31 2.83 -3.00
C THR A 272 14.59 4.29 -2.64
N GLU A 273 15.79 4.59 -2.14
CA GLU A 273 16.19 5.95 -1.79
C GLU A 273 16.34 6.87 -3.01
N ALA A 274 16.85 6.35 -4.14
CA ALA A 274 16.95 7.11 -5.37
C ALA A 274 15.57 7.42 -5.97
N ILE A 275 14.66 6.44 -5.93
CA ILE A 275 13.25 6.61 -6.32
C ILE A 275 12.62 7.70 -5.44
N ARG A 276 12.75 7.59 -4.12
CA ARG A 276 12.20 8.53 -3.15
C ARG A 276 12.67 9.96 -3.41
N ARG A 277 13.98 10.16 -3.59
CA ARG A 277 14.55 11.48 -3.88
C ARG A 277 14.00 12.08 -5.17
N LYS A 278 13.82 11.27 -6.22
CA LYS A 278 13.25 11.75 -7.48
C LYS A 278 11.78 12.16 -7.31
N GLU A 279 10.98 11.33 -6.68
CA GLU A 279 9.57 11.66 -6.39
C GLU A 279 9.43 12.92 -5.52
N GLU A 280 10.30 13.11 -4.53
CA GLU A 280 10.34 14.35 -3.72
C GLU A 280 10.64 15.58 -4.55
N GLN A 281 11.61 15.51 -5.48
CA GLN A 281 11.94 16.63 -6.36
C GLN A 281 10.78 17.02 -7.27
N LEU A 282 10.12 16.04 -7.89
CA LEU A 282 8.96 16.27 -8.74
C LEU A 282 7.77 16.84 -7.95
N THR A 283 7.53 16.28 -6.77
CA THR A 283 6.47 16.73 -5.86
C THR A 283 6.70 18.17 -5.44
N TRP A 284 7.95 18.51 -5.09
CA TRP A 284 8.29 19.85 -4.68
C TRP A 284 8.11 20.84 -5.83
N GLN A 285 8.62 20.52 -7.03
CA GLN A 285 8.43 21.37 -8.22
C GLN A 285 6.94 21.63 -8.50
N PHE A 286 6.11 20.58 -8.37
CA PHE A 286 4.68 20.70 -8.60
C PHE A 286 3.99 21.59 -7.55
N LEU A 287 4.31 21.39 -6.26
CA LEU A 287 3.76 22.20 -5.17
C LEU A 287 4.17 23.67 -5.26
N ASP A 288 5.42 23.94 -5.64
CA ASP A 288 5.94 25.29 -5.84
C ASP A 288 5.18 26.00 -6.99
N GLY A 289 4.96 25.30 -8.11
CA GLY A 289 4.16 25.82 -9.21
C GLY A 289 2.68 25.99 -8.85
N LEU A 290 2.10 25.12 -8.04
CA LEU A 290 0.72 25.27 -7.58
C LEU A 290 0.51 26.49 -6.66
N ALA A 291 1.54 26.94 -5.96
CA ALA A 291 1.48 28.13 -5.10
C ALA A 291 1.21 29.43 -5.88
N GLU A 292 1.40 29.44 -7.21
CA GLU A 292 1.09 30.58 -8.08
C GLU A 292 -0.41 30.77 -8.31
N PHE A 293 -1.22 29.72 -8.09
CA PHE A 293 -2.65 29.77 -8.39
C PHE A 293 -3.47 30.18 -7.15
N SER A 294 -4.37 31.13 -7.34
CA SER A 294 -5.36 31.51 -6.33
C SER A 294 -6.64 30.66 -6.46
N GLY A 295 -7.37 30.49 -5.36
CA GLY A 295 -8.67 29.81 -5.39
C GLY A 295 -8.60 28.28 -5.38
N ILE A 296 -7.38 27.69 -5.36
CA ILE A 296 -7.19 26.26 -5.20
C ILE A 296 -6.74 25.91 -3.79
N ARG A 297 -6.94 24.65 -3.38
CA ARG A 297 -6.47 24.13 -2.10
C ARG A 297 -5.74 22.81 -2.28
N VAL A 298 -4.49 22.76 -1.89
CA VAL A 298 -3.70 21.51 -1.82
C VAL A 298 -3.99 20.82 -0.50
N ALA A 299 -4.40 19.54 -0.56
CA ALA A 299 -4.60 18.72 0.62
C ALA A 299 -3.26 18.15 1.12
N GLY A 300 -3.06 18.17 2.44
CA GLY A 300 -1.85 17.62 3.06
C GLY A 300 -0.78 18.66 3.34
N ILE A 301 0.43 18.16 3.59
CA ILE A 301 1.60 18.99 3.95
C ILE A 301 2.12 19.71 2.70
N THR A 302 2.26 21.05 2.77
CA THR A 302 2.78 21.89 1.69
C THR A 302 4.05 22.65 2.09
N GLN A 303 4.43 22.61 3.37
CA GLN A 303 5.60 23.31 3.88
C GLN A 303 6.89 22.59 3.48
N ARG A 304 7.88 23.33 2.95
CA ARG A 304 9.15 22.78 2.44
C ARG A 304 9.94 22.05 3.52
N GLU A 305 9.91 22.57 4.72
CA GLU A 305 10.63 22.03 5.88
C GLU A 305 10.09 20.65 6.30
N ARG A 306 8.87 20.33 5.86
CA ARG A 306 8.17 19.07 6.17
C ARG A 306 8.06 18.10 4.99
N MET A 307 8.79 18.36 3.89
CA MET A 307 8.72 17.51 2.69
C MET A 307 9.03 16.03 2.93
N GLN A 308 9.91 15.73 3.86
CA GLN A 308 10.23 14.35 4.23
C GLN A 308 9.04 13.61 4.88
N GLN A 309 8.02 14.35 5.35
CA GLN A 309 6.82 13.80 5.98
C GLN A 309 5.69 13.53 4.96
N ARG A 310 5.99 13.53 3.65
CA ARG A 310 5.01 13.20 2.61
C ARG A 310 5.61 12.41 1.46
N LEU A 311 4.75 11.71 0.74
CA LEU A 311 5.07 11.02 -0.53
C LEU A 311 4.77 11.90 -1.74
N GLY A 312 5.14 11.41 -2.92
CA GLY A 312 4.85 11.99 -4.24
C GLY A 312 3.38 11.91 -4.65
N VAL A 313 2.47 12.19 -3.72
CA VAL A 313 1.01 12.18 -3.92
C VAL A 313 0.47 13.56 -3.58
N VAL A 314 -0.07 14.29 -4.55
CA VAL A 314 -0.60 15.64 -4.39
C VAL A 314 -2.05 15.66 -4.82
N SER A 315 -2.95 16.02 -3.90
CA SER A 315 -4.37 16.19 -4.17
C SER A 315 -4.74 17.66 -4.13
N VAL A 316 -5.39 18.12 -5.18
CA VAL A 316 -5.81 19.52 -5.36
C VAL A 316 -7.33 19.59 -5.45
N ASP A 317 -7.92 20.46 -4.65
CA ASP A 317 -9.30 20.90 -4.74
C ASP A 317 -9.30 22.26 -5.47
N PHE A 318 -9.95 22.31 -6.62
CA PHE A 318 -9.97 23.49 -7.49
C PHE A 318 -11.06 24.52 -7.12
N GLY A 319 -11.60 24.41 -5.89
CA GLY A 319 -12.49 25.40 -5.31
C GLY A 319 -13.84 25.49 -6.04
N GLU A 320 -14.09 26.62 -6.73
CA GLU A 320 -15.35 26.83 -7.46
C GLU A 320 -15.42 26.04 -8.78
N LEU A 321 -14.30 25.55 -9.29
CA LEU A 321 -14.25 24.74 -10.49
C LEU A 321 -14.52 23.26 -10.16
N ASP A 322 -15.23 22.58 -11.06
CA ASP A 322 -15.51 21.16 -10.91
C ASP A 322 -14.22 20.33 -11.10
N ASN A 323 -13.79 19.63 -10.06
CA ASN A 323 -12.62 18.76 -10.09
C ASN A 323 -12.68 17.71 -11.21
N ALA A 324 -13.87 17.20 -11.57
CA ALA A 324 -14.03 16.24 -12.64
C ALA A 324 -13.84 16.88 -14.02
N GLN A 325 -14.30 18.12 -14.21
CA GLN A 325 -14.06 18.87 -15.44
C GLN A 325 -12.58 19.21 -15.63
N ILE A 326 -11.86 19.57 -14.56
CA ILE A 326 -10.42 19.81 -14.61
C ILE A 326 -9.68 18.53 -15.01
N ALA A 327 -9.99 17.39 -14.38
CA ALA A 327 -9.35 16.11 -14.72
C ALA A 327 -9.64 15.70 -16.17
N PHE A 328 -10.88 15.92 -16.64
CA PHE A 328 -11.28 15.66 -18.02
C PHE A 328 -10.51 16.54 -19.01
N TYR A 329 -10.39 17.85 -18.74
CA TYR A 329 -9.63 18.77 -19.58
C TYR A 329 -8.15 18.36 -19.67
N LEU A 330 -7.52 18.06 -18.52
CA LEU A 330 -6.12 17.62 -18.47
C LEU A 330 -5.89 16.38 -19.34
N GLU A 331 -6.82 15.44 -19.35
CA GLU A 331 -6.71 14.22 -20.16
C GLU A 331 -6.98 14.50 -21.65
N GLN A 332 -8.04 15.23 -22.00
CA GLN A 332 -8.45 15.43 -23.39
C GLN A 332 -7.55 16.41 -24.15
N GLU A 333 -7.17 17.53 -23.53
CA GLU A 333 -6.43 18.61 -24.19
C GLU A 333 -4.92 18.52 -23.97
N ALA A 334 -4.49 18.05 -22.79
CA ALA A 334 -3.07 17.96 -22.45
C ALA A 334 -2.54 16.53 -22.39
N ARG A 335 -3.38 15.50 -22.54
CA ARG A 335 -3.04 14.08 -22.40
C ARG A 335 -2.36 13.75 -21.07
N ILE A 336 -2.83 14.39 -19.99
CA ILE A 336 -2.31 14.19 -18.64
C ILE A 336 -3.31 13.36 -17.86
N MET A 337 -2.92 12.13 -17.52
CA MET A 337 -3.73 11.15 -16.82
C MET A 337 -3.61 11.35 -15.30
N THR A 338 -4.70 11.77 -14.68
CA THR A 338 -4.83 11.98 -13.23
C THR A 338 -5.98 11.16 -12.68
N ARG A 339 -6.23 11.26 -11.38
CA ARG A 339 -7.38 10.61 -10.75
C ARG A 339 -8.24 11.61 -10.01
N VAL A 340 -9.57 11.56 -10.19
CA VAL A 340 -10.52 12.46 -9.54
C VAL A 340 -11.43 11.71 -8.56
N GLY A 341 -11.87 12.39 -7.51
CA GLY A 341 -12.88 11.94 -6.55
C GLY A 341 -12.35 11.62 -5.17
N LEU A 342 -12.93 10.64 -4.47
CA LEU A 342 -12.63 10.31 -3.07
C LEU A 342 -11.51 9.28 -2.89
N HIS A 343 -10.86 8.82 -3.95
CA HIS A 343 -9.70 7.91 -3.94
C HIS A 343 -9.87 6.67 -3.04
N CYS A 344 -11.10 6.19 -2.86
CA CYS A 344 -11.45 5.11 -1.94
C CYS A 344 -11.06 5.37 -0.47
N ALA A 345 -10.97 6.63 -0.05
CA ALA A 345 -10.62 7.03 1.31
C ALA A 345 -11.52 8.18 1.84
N PRO A 346 -12.86 7.97 1.92
CA PRO A 346 -13.77 9.02 2.36
C PRO A 346 -13.48 9.55 3.78
N SER A 347 -12.96 8.71 4.68
CA SER A 347 -12.50 9.13 6.02
C SER A 347 -11.39 10.15 5.94
N ALA A 348 -10.38 9.92 5.11
CA ALA A 348 -9.29 10.86 4.88
C ALA A 348 -9.81 12.19 4.31
N HIS A 349 -10.73 12.14 3.34
CA HIS A 349 -11.34 13.36 2.79
C HIS A 349 -12.16 14.16 3.82
N LYS A 350 -12.82 13.49 4.77
CA LYS A 350 -13.48 14.18 5.91
C LYS A 350 -12.45 14.88 6.79
N THR A 351 -11.35 14.21 7.13
CA THR A 351 -10.25 14.77 7.92
C THR A 351 -9.60 15.96 7.22
N LEU A 352 -9.35 15.84 5.91
CA LEU A 352 -8.73 16.88 5.08
C LEU A 352 -9.70 18.01 4.69
N GLY A 353 -11.00 17.88 4.98
CA GLY A 353 -12.03 18.87 4.64
C GLY A 353 -12.33 18.96 3.13
N THR A 354 -12.15 17.89 2.38
CA THR A 354 -12.42 17.78 0.92
C THR A 354 -13.59 16.85 0.61
N PHE A 355 -14.33 16.40 1.63
CA PHE A 355 -15.56 15.63 1.47
C PHE A 355 -16.75 16.58 1.32
N PRO A 356 -17.75 16.30 0.45
CA PRO A 356 -17.91 15.13 -0.41
C PRO A 356 -17.31 15.27 -1.82
N GLN A 357 -16.81 16.44 -2.23
CA GLN A 357 -16.37 16.73 -3.60
C GLN A 357 -15.15 15.91 -4.05
N GLY A 358 -14.27 15.57 -3.11
CA GLY A 358 -13.00 14.93 -3.43
C GLY A 358 -11.98 15.92 -3.98
N THR A 359 -11.03 15.41 -4.75
CA THR A 359 -9.91 16.19 -5.30
C THR A 359 -9.48 15.62 -6.65
N VAL A 360 -8.70 16.36 -7.42
CA VAL A 360 -7.87 15.82 -8.48
C VAL A 360 -6.52 15.41 -7.84
N ARG A 361 -6.13 14.15 -7.98
CA ARG A 361 -4.90 13.62 -7.42
C ARG A 361 -3.85 13.42 -8.51
N PHE A 362 -2.69 13.99 -8.29
CA PHE A 362 -1.47 13.81 -9.06
C PHE A 362 -0.53 12.92 -8.24
N SER A 363 0.06 11.92 -8.85
CA SER A 363 1.03 11.06 -8.17
C SER A 363 2.16 10.66 -9.10
N PHE A 364 3.36 10.95 -8.66
CA PHE A 364 4.58 10.81 -9.42
C PHE A 364 5.22 9.44 -9.19
N GLY A 365 5.91 8.97 -10.21
CA GLY A 365 6.74 7.77 -10.17
C GLY A 365 8.13 8.05 -10.71
N PRO A 366 9.05 7.10 -10.60
CA PRO A 366 10.44 7.29 -11.02
C PRO A 366 10.63 7.49 -12.53
N GLU A 367 9.64 7.19 -13.37
CA GLU A 367 9.68 7.45 -14.81
C GLU A 367 9.32 8.88 -15.17
N ASN A 368 8.57 9.56 -14.31
CA ASN A 368 8.16 10.95 -14.60
C ASN A 368 9.35 11.91 -14.62
N THR A 369 9.20 12.99 -15.35
CA THR A 369 10.25 14.00 -15.56
C THR A 369 9.83 15.37 -15.05
N LYS A 370 10.82 16.28 -14.92
CA LYS A 370 10.57 17.68 -14.54
C LYS A 370 9.81 18.42 -15.64
N GLU A 371 10.06 18.07 -16.88
CA GLU A 371 9.42 18.61 -18.09
C GLU A 371 7.93 18.25 -18.10
N GLU A 372 7.58 17.01 -17.73
CA GLU A 372 6.19 16.59 -17.59
C GLU A 372 5.43 17.37 -16.50
N VAL A 373 6.09 17.63 -15.37
CA VAL A 373 5.53 18.46 -14.30
C VAL A 373 5.29 19.89 -14.80
N GLU A 374 6.25 20.48 -15.52
CA GLU A 374 6.09 21.82 -16.07
C GLU A 374 4.98 21.89 -17.14
N GLN A 375 4.87 20.88 -18.01
CA GLN A 375 3.77 20.78 -18.97
C GLN A 375 2.41 20.73 -18.26
N CYS A 376 2.30 20.01 -17.15
CA CYS A 376 1.09 19.97 -16.34
C CYS A 376 0.74 21.35 -15.75
N LEU A 377 1.73 22.05 -15.19
CA LEU A 377 1.53 23.40 -14.66
C LEU A 377 1.12 24.38 -15.77
N GLN A 378 1.69 24.26 -16.98
CA GLN A 378 1.30 25.07 -18.13
C GLN A 378 -0.15 24.78 -18.56
N ALA A 379 -0.57 23.53 -18.59
CA ALA A 379 -1.96 23.17 -18.87
C ALA A 379 -2.92 23.76 -17.81
N LEU A 380 -2.55 23.70 -16.53
CA LEU A 380 -3.33 24.32 -15.45
C LEU A 380 -3.43 25.84 -15.60
N ARG A 381 -2.36 26.56 -16.04
CA ARG A 381 -2.40 28.02 -16.31
C ARG A 381 -3.36 28.41 -17.44
N GLN A 382 -3.74 27.48 -18.31
CA GLN A 382 -4.72 27.74 -19.38
C GLN A 382 -6.16 27.58 -18.91
N ILE A 383 -6.39 26.89 -17.79
CA ILE A 383 -7.72 26.60 -17.25
C ILE A 383 -8.08 27.55 -16.11
N LEU A 384 -7.08 27.90 -15.28
CA LEU A 384 -7.22 28.74 -14.09
C LEU A 384 -6.93 30.20 -14.38
#